data_92518c76a46b67415e8e28a52e009973
#
_entry.id   92518c76a46b67415e8e28a52e009973
#
_cell.length_a   1.000
_cell.length_b   1.000
_cell.length_c   1.000
_cell.angle_alpha   90.00
_cell.angle_beta   90.00
_cell.angle_gamma   90.00
#
_symmetry.space_group_name_H-M   'P 1'
#
loop_
_entity.id
_entity.type
_entity.pdbx_description
1 polymer ?
#
loop_
_entity_poly.entity_id
_entity_poly.type
_entity_poly.pdbx_seq_one_letter_code
_entity_poly.pdbx_strand_id
1 'polypeptide(L)'
;MDVDRYIAAHRATWTRLDELVGRAQVAPGRPSLGGAEDLLRLYQLTSAHLSHVRTNHRDQVLIGGLSSRVAAARQVIYGRRARAQRALVSFFTVGFPLAVVQARRAIAMSALLLLGSALATGIWFNNSPEALDVTISPEQQELIANHEFEQYYSSQGAGQFAAQVQTNNIQVSLLALAGGATAGTLTVAVLLSNGFSLGAVGALMHQNDAAGTFWGLILPHGLLEISAIIVAGAVGLKLGWAILAPGEDRSRTEAITSEARNGVTIVVGLAIWFVVAGFIEALVTPSGLPAAVRILIGVLALAAAVLHVLAFGPAALAQARSDDATDPWESERADLARADKLTSGIVAGTPAPTAPRAP
;
A
#
# COMPACT_ATOMS: atom_id res chain seq x y z
N MET A 1 -0.15 -50.98 31.59
CA MET A 1 -0.70 -51.37 30.25
C MET A 1 0.47 -51.58 29.34
N ASP A 2 0.55 -52.70 28.62
CA ASP A 2 1.63 -52.99 27.70
C ASP A 2 1.73 -51.90 26.61
N VAL A 3 2.94 -51.54 26.22
CA VAL A 3 3.21 -50.45 25.23
C VAL A 3 2.53 -50.75 23.91
N ASP A 4 2.60 -52.02 23.45
CA ASP A 4 1.94 -52.44 22.22
C ASP A 4 0.44 -52.28 22.23
N ARG A 5 -0.20 -52.55 23.34
CA ARG A 5 -1.64 -52.36 23.53
C ARG A 5 -2.02 -50.87 23.55
N TYR A 6 -1.12 -50.02 24.08
CA TYR A 6 -1.29 -48.59 24.05
C TYR A 6 -1.18 -48.03 22.62
N ILE A 7 -0.18 -48.48 21.88
CA ILE A 7 0.02 -48.10 20.45
C ILE A 7 -1.22 -48.51 19.63
N ALA A 8 -1.70 -49.74 19.79
CA ALA A 8 -2.86 -50.25 19.05
C ALA A 8 -4.13 -49.42 19.32
N ALA A 9 -4.34 -48.99 20.57
CA ALA A 9 -5.50 -48.19 20.96
C ALA A 9 -5.50 -46.77 20.39
N HIS A 10 -4.32 -46.17 20.17
CA HIS A 10 -4.21 -44.76 19.79
C HIS A 10 -3.69 -44.54 18.37
N ARG A 11 -3.31 -45.58 17.65
CA ARG A 11 -2.75 -45.50 16.27
C ARG A 11 -3.68 -44.74 15.33
N ALA A 12 -4.97 -44.97 15.36
CA ALA A 12 -5.96 -44.30 14.51
C ALA A 12 -5.95 -42.77 14.70
N THR A 13 -5.83 -42.30 15.95
CA THR A 13 -5.73 -40.89 16.28
C THR A 13 -4.47 -40.24 15.67
N TRP A 14 -3.31 -40.92 15.76
CA TRP A 14 -2.05 -40.42 15.24
C TRP A 14 -2.02 -40.42 13.71
N THR A 15 -2.55 -41.47 13.08
CA THR A 15 -2.67 -41.54 11.61
C THR A 15 -3.56 -40.41 11.08
N ARG A 16 -4.68 -40.15 11.76
CA ARG A 16 -5.57 -39.05 11.38
C ARG A 16 -4.92 -37.69 11.52
N LEU A 17 -4.10 -37.48 12.58
CA LEU A 17 -3.28 -36.27 12.71
C LEU A 17 -2.28 -36.12 11.56
N ASP A 18 -1.55 -37.20 11.23
CA ASP A 18 -0.57 -37.21 10.13
C ASP A 18 -1.23 -36.86 8.79
N GLU A 19 -2.43 -37.40 8.51
CA GLU A 19 -3.19 -37.07 7.30
C GLU A 19 -3.60 -35.58 7.23
N LEU A 20 -4.09 -35.02 8.34
CA LEU A 20 -4.48 -33.60 8.36
C LEU A 20 -3.28 -32.67 8.24
N VAL A 21 -2.17 -33.01 8.90
CA VAL A 21 -0.90 -32.27 8.79
C VAL A 21 -0.37 -32.34 7.36
N GLY A 22 -0.35 -33.53 6.74
CA GLY A 22 0.10 -33.73 5.35
C GLY A 22 -0.74 -32.90 4.37
N ARG A 23 -2.07 -32.96 4.45
CA ARG A 23 -2.96 -32.16 3.60
C ARG A 23 -2.72 -30.65 3.77
N ALA A 24 -2.52 -30.19 4.99
CA ALA A 24 -2.27 -28.78 5.25
C ALA A 24 -0.90 -28.28 4.78
N GLN A 25 0.07 -29.18 4.58
CA GLN A 25 1.39 -28.87 4.02
C GLN A 25 1.37 -28.82 2.49
N VAL A 26 0.64 -29.73 1.83
CA VAL A 26 0.58 -29.86 0.36
C VAL A 26 -0.36 -28.82 -0.27
N ALA A 27 -1.48 -28.53 0.36
CA ALA A 27 -2.44 -27.52 -0.08
C ALA A 27 -2.57 -26.40 0.96
N PRO A 28 -1.83 -25.30 0.86
CA PRO A 28 -1.86 -24.20 1.83
C PRO A 28 -3.16 -23.38 1.79
N GLY A 29 -4.26 -23.91 1.20
CA GLY A 29 -5.60 -23.35 1.28
C GLY A 29 -6.16 -23.34 2.72
N ARG A 30 -7.25 -22.58 2.97
CA ARG A 30 -7.95 -22.62 4.26
C ARG A 30 -8.50 -24.04 4.48
N PRO A 31 -8.13 -24.74 5.58
CA PRO A 31 -8.88 -25.93 5.96
C PRO A 31 -10.34 -25.51 6.17
N SER A 32 -11.30 -26.39 5.86
CA SER A 32 -12.69 -26.20 6.26
C SER A 32 -12.73 -25.96 7.79
N LEU A 33 -13.72 -25.19 8.27
CA LEU A 33 -13.84 -24.90 9.71
C LEU A 33 -13.75 -26.19 10.55
N GLY A 34 -14.42 -27.28 10.15
CA GLY A 34 -14.31 -28.59 10.81
C GLY A 34 -12.91 -29.21 10.74
N GLY A 35 -12.15 -28.99 9.68
CA GLY A 35 -10.79 -29.52 9.56
C GLY A 35 -9.77 -28.82 10.48
N ALA A 36 -9.99 -27.54 10.79
CA ALA A 36 -9.14 -26.80 11.73
C ALA A 36 -9.41 -27.19 13.18
N GLU A 37 -10.67 -27.40 13.53
CA GLU A 37 -11.07 -27.88 14.86
C GLU A 37 -10.58 -29.30 15.11
N ASP A 38 -10.73 -30.21 14.14
CA ASP A 38 -10.21 -31.57 14.22
C ASP A 38 -8.69 -31.60 14.40
N LEU A 39 -7.96 -30.78 13.63
CA LEU A 39 -6.50 -30.68 13.76
C LEU A 39 -6.08 -30.22 15.15
N LEU A 40 -6.73 -29.20 15.71
CA LEU A 40 -6.46 -28.71 17.06
C LEU A 40 -6.75 -29.77 18.12
N ARG A 41 -7.90 -30.45 18.01
CA ARG A 41 -8.30 -31.52 18.92
C ARG A 41 -7.31 -32.70 18.91
N LEU A 42 -6.93 -33.16 17.71
CA LEU A 42 -5.99 -34.26 17.55
C LEU A 42 -4.58 -33.90 18.03
N TYR A 43 -4.15 -32.64 17.83
CA TYR A 43 -2.91 -32.11 18.40
C TYR A 43 -2.91 -32.16 19.93
N GLN A 44 -4.00 -31.70 20.56
CA GLN A 44 -4.12 -31.74 22.02
C GLN A 44 -4.12 -33.19 22.57
N LEU A 45 -4.87 -34.12 21.95
CA LEU A 45 -4.88 -35.52 22.30
C LEU A 45 -3.49 -36.16 22.12
N THR A 46 -2.83 -35.93 21.01
CA THR A 46 -1.49 -36.50 20.77
C THR A 46 -0.45 -35.92 21.72
N SER A 47 -0.58 -34.65 22.11
CA SER A 47 0.27 -34.03 23.15
C SER A 47 0.05 -34.68 24.53
N ALA A 48 -1.19 -34.99 24.88
CA ALA A 48 -1.50 -35.73 26.10
C ALA A 48 -0.93 -37.16 26.06
N HIS A 49 -1.06 -37.86 24.91
CA HIS A 49 -0.47 -39.17 24.72
C HIS A 49 1.05 -39.14 24.86
N LEU A 50 1.73 -38.12 24.29
CA LEU A 50 3.18 -37.93 24.46
C LEU A 50 3.57 -37.74 25.91
N SER A 51 2.82 -36.93 26.67
CA SER A 51 3.05 -36.73 28.10
C SER A 51 2.87 -38.04 28.89
N HIS A 52 1.81 -38.80 28.61
CA HIS A 52 1.54 -40.09 29.24
C HIS A 52 2.66 -41.11 28.98
N VAL A 53 3.12 -41.21 27.72
CA VAL A 53 4.19 -42.16 27.33
C VAL A 53 5.53 -41.76 27.99
N ARG A 54 5.86 -40.48 28.08
CA ARG A 54 7.07 -39.97 28.77
C ARG A 54 7.08 -40.36 30.26
N THR A 55 5.92 -40.32 30.87
CA THR A 55 5.81 -40.59 32.31
C THR A 55 5.74 -42.10 32.65
N ASN A 56 5.01 -42.88 31.83
CA ASN A 56 4.64 -44.24 32.21
C ASN A 56 5.36 -45.34 31.45
N HIS A 57 5.86 -45.08 30.25
CA HIS A 57 6.42 -46.13 29.38
C HIS A 57 7.92 -45.98 29.06
N ARG A 58 8.46 -44.77 29.07
CA ARG A 58 9.88 -44.44 28.77
C ARG A 58 10.43 -45.04 27.48
N ASP A 59 9.56 -45.41 26.52
CA ASP A 59 9.96 -45.90 25.23
C ASP A 59 10.47 -44.77 24.34
N GLN A 60 11.76 -44.74 24.04
CA GLN A 60 12.41 -43.66 23.30
C GLN A 60 11.95 -43.58 21.84
N VAL A 61 11.61 -44.70 21.22
CA VAL A 61 11.14 -44.74 19.80
C VAL A 61 9.75 -44.14 19.71
N LEU A 62 8.85 -44.53 20.62
CA LEU A 62 7.49 -44.00 20.67
C LEU A 62 7.49 -42.51 21.06
N ILE A 63 8.32 -42.12 22.04
CA ILE A 63 8.49 -40.72 22.45
C ILE A 63 8.99 -39.89 21.26
N GLY A 64 9.99 -40.37 20.51
CA GLY A 64 10.51 -39.67 19.31
C GLY A 64 9.45 -39.51 18.24
N GLY A 65 8.71 -40.59 17.93
CA GLY A 65 7.64 -40.57 16.93
C GLY A 65 6.48 -39.63 17.30
N LEU A 66 6.04 -39.63 18.57
CA LEU A 66 5.00 -38.71 19.04
C LEU A 66 5.47 -37.25 19.10
N SER A 67 6.73 -37.03 19.53
CA SER A 67 7.32 -35.70 19.56
C SER A 67 7.39 -35.08 18.16
N SER A 68 7.78 -35.86 17.15
CA SER A 68 7.81 -35.44 15.74
C SER A 68 6.41 -35.03 15.23
N ARG A 69 5.37 -35.83 15.51
CA ARG A 69 3.97 -35.55 15.14
C ARG A 69 3.45 -34.28 15.81
N VAL A 70 3.68 -34.14 17.11
CA VAL A 70 3.29 -32.93 17.86
C VAL A 70 4.00 -31.69 17.32
N ALA A 71 5.30 -31.78 17.00
CA ALA A 71 6.06 -30.67 16.39
C ALA A 71 5.52 -30.30 15.01
N ALA A 72 5.23 -31.27 14.15
CA ALA A 72 4.67 -31.05 12.80
C ALA A 72 3.29 -30.40 12.88
N ALA A 73 2.39 -30.91 13.74
CA ALA A 73 1.07 -30.31 13.95
C ALA A 73 1.15 -28.90 14.51
N ARG A 74 2.04 -28.66 15.48
CA ARG A 74 2.31 -27.31 16.03
C ARG A 74 2.78 -26.34 14.96
N GLN A 75 3.64 -26.76 14.05
CA GLN A 75 4.12 -25.94 12.94
C GLN A 75 2.99 -25.54 12.00
N VAL A 76 2.03 -26.45 11.73
CA VAL A 76 0.85 -26.15 10.91
C VAL A 76 -0.09 -25.19 11.63
N ILE A 77 -0.43 -25.45 12.90
CA ILE A 77 -1.40 -24.68 13.68
C ILE A 77 -0.87 -23.24 13.94
N TYR A 78 0.35 -23.13 14.46
CA TYR A 78 0.91 -21.87 14.95
C TYR A 78 1.85 -21.19 13.92
N GLY A 79 2.44 -21.94 13.02
CA GLY A 79 3.39 -21.38 12.04
C GLY A 79 2.73 -20.45 11.02
N ARG A 80 1.43 -20.59 10.74
CA ARG A 80 0.67 -19.66 9.90
C ARG A 80 0.50 -18.31 10.57
N ARG A 81 0.13 -18.30 11.86
CA ARG A 81 -0.02 -17.05 12.63
C ARG A 81 1.29 -16.30 12.77
N ALA A 82 2.38 -16.99 13.07
CA ALA A 82 3.70 -16.39 13.16
C ALA A 82 4.22 -15.87 11.81
N ARG A 83 3.87 -16.54 10.70
CA ARG A 83 4.18 -16.06 9.33
C ARG A 83 3.35 -14.84 8.97
N ALA A 84 2.05 -14.83 9.26
CA ALA A 84 1.18 -13.69 9.00
C ALA A 84 1.60 -12.45 9.81
N GLN A 85 1.94 -12.62 11.09
CA GLN A 85 2.46 -11.53 11.91
C GLN A 85 3.79 -10.99 11.38
N ARG A 86 4.73 -11.85 10.99
CA ARG A 86 6.00 -11.42 10.37
C ARG A 86 5.78 -10.71 9.05
N ALA A 87 4.87 -11.21 8.21
CA ALA A 87 4.53 -10.56 6.95
C ALA A 87 3.92 -9.17 7.17
N LEU A 88 3.03 -9.02 8.16
CA LEU A 88 2.45 -7.74 8.52
C LEU A 88 3.51 -6.75 9.03
N VAL A 89 4.36 -7.19 9.96
CA VAL A 89 5.47 -6.37 10.45
C VAL A 89 6.41 -5.98 9.31
N SER A 90 6.82 -6.93 8.47
CA SER A 90 7.69 -6.67 7.31
C SER A 90 7.04 -5.73 6.30
N PHE A 91 5.71 -5.80 6.11
CA PHE A 91 4.99 -4.87 5.25
C PHE A 91 5.14 -3.42 5.75
N PHE A 92 4.93 -3.18 7.06
CA PHE A 92 5.02 -1.83 7.63
C PHE A 92 6.43 -1.34 7.88
N THR A 93 7.40 -2.23 8.15
CA THR A 93 8.78 -1.80 8.43
C THR A 93 9.67 -1.79 7.19
N VAL A 94 9.31 -2.51 6.13
CA VAL A 94 10.13 -2.62 4.92
C VAL A 94 9.31 -2.29 3.67
N GLY A 95 8.26 -3.06 3.37
CA GLY A 95 7.58 -3.02 2.07
C GLY A 95 6.97 -1.66 1.73
N PHE A 96 6.06 -1.16 2.57
CA PHE A 96 5.38 0.11 2.35
C PHE A 96 6.33 1.32 2.39
N PRO A 97 7.21 1.49 3.42
CA PRO A 97 8.15 2.61 3.44
C PRO A 97 9.12 2.62 2.26
N LEU A 98 9.62 1.44 1.85
CA LEU A 98 10.49 1.30 0.69
C LEU A 98 9.79 1.77 -0.59
N ALA A 99 8.55 1.29 -0.84
CA ALA A 99 7.78 1.66 -2.03
C ALA A 99 7.52 3.17 -2.10
N VAL A 100 7.18 3.81 -0.96
CA VAL A 100 6.99 5.27 -0.87
C VAL A 100 8.30 6.02 -1.14
N VAL A 101 9.43 5.63 -0.54
CA VAL A 101 10.72 6.29 -0.77
C VAL A 101 11.19 6.13 -2.20
N GLN A 102 10.95 4.98 -2.84
CA GLN A 102 11.22 4.78 -4.27
C GLN A 102 10.36 5.68 -5.17
N ALA A 103 9.16 6.06 -4.72
CA ALA A 103 8.27 6.95 -5.45
C ALA A 103 8.51 8.45 -5.17
N ARG A 104 9.48 8.85 -4.35
CA ARG A 104 9.66 10.24 -3.85
C ARG A 104 9.67 11.32 -4.93
N ARG A 105 10.26 11.07 -6.12
CA ARG A 105 10.28 12.03 -7.23
C ARG A 105 8.89 12.21 -7.85
N ALA A 106 8.17 11.11 -8.02
CA ALA A 106 6.80 11.13 -8.51
C ALA A 106 5.85 11.76 -7.47
N ILE A 107 6.09 11.53 -6.17
CA ILE A 107 5.35 12.19 -5.07
C ILE A 107 5.56 13.71 -5.13
N ALA A 108 6.78 14.18 -5.32
CA ALA A 108 7.06 15.61 -5.47
C ALA A 108 6.35 16.20 -6.70
N MET A 109 6.33 15.49 -7.84
CA MET A 109 5.62 15.93 -9.04
C MET A 109 4.10 15.93 -8.82
N SER A 110 3.55 14.88 -8.22
CA SER A 110 2.12 14.80 -7.88
C SER A 110 1.70 15.91 -6.90
N ALA A 111 2.52 16.19 -5.90
CA ALA A 111 2.31 17.32 -4.98
C ALA A 111 2.36 18.66 -5.70
N LEU A 112 3.30 18.86 -6.60
CA LEU A 112 3.39 20.09 -7.41
C LEU A 112 2.14 20.29 -8.29
N LEU A 113 1.64 19.22 -8.92
CA LEU A 113 0.44 19.30 -9.75
C LEU A 113 -0.80 19.64 -8.90
N LEU A 114 -1.03 18.97 -7.78
CA LEU A 114 -2.21 19.20 -6.96
C LEU A 114 -2.10 20.51 -6.17
N LEU A 115 -1.06 20.69 -5.37
CA LEU A 115 -0.91 21.87 -4.50
C LEU A 115 -0.58 23.12 -5.31
N GLY A 116 0.19 22.97 -6.40
CA GLY A 116 0.47 24.07 -7.32
C GLY A 116 -0.79 24.56 -8.04
N SER A 117 -1.66 23.64 -8.50
CA SER A 117 -2.97 23.99 -9.04
C SER A 117 -3.86 24.67 -8.00
N ALA A 118 -3.91 24.14 -6.77
CA ALA A 118 -4.70 24.75 -5.69
C ALA A 118 -4.23 26.17 -5.37
N LEU A 119 -2.93 26.36 -5.25
CA LEU A 119 -2.35 27.67 -4.98
C LEU A 119 -2.58 28.66 -6.13
N ALA A 120 -2.32 28.24 -7.38
CA ALA A 120 -2.52 29.06 -8.56
C ALA A 120 -3.99 29.51 -8.70
N THR A 121 -4.94 28.57 -8.53
CA THR A 121 -6.37 28.86 -8.60
C THR A 121 -6.80 29.76 -7.44
N GLY A 122 -6.35 29.48 -6.22
CA GLY A 122 -6.65 30.31 -5.05
C GLY A 122 -6.17 31.73 -5.21
N ILE A 123 -4.95 31.94 -5.69
CA ILE A 123 -4.39 33.28 -5.98
C ILE A 123 -5.19 33.94 -7.10
N TRP A 124 -5.46 33.23 -8.19
CA TRP A 124 -6.19 33.78 -9.33
C TRP A 124 -7.58 34.28 -8.93
N PHE A 125 -8.37 33.45 -8.29
CA PHE A 125 -9.72 33.81 -7.89
C PHE A 125 -9.76 34.91 -6.79
N ASN A 126 -8.80 34.89 -5.87
CA ASN A 126 -8.71 35.95 -4.85
C ASN A 126 -8.38 37.33 -5.45
N ASN A 127 -7.66 37.36 -6.61
CA ASN A 127 -7.31 38.61 -7.30
C ASN A 127 -8.27 38.97 -8.46
N SER A 128 -9.21 38.09 -8.79
CA SER A 128 -10.15 38.26 -9.90
C SER A 128 -11.51 37.69 -9.53
N PRO A 129 -12.30 38.41 -8.70
CA PRO A 129 -13.64 37.96 -8.27
C PRO A 129 -14.56 37.64 -9.46
N GLU A 130 -14.49 38.40 -10.56
CA GLU A 130 -15.25 38.16 -11.77
C GLU A 130 -14.98 36.78 -12.39
N ALA A 131 -13.73 36.25 -12.27
CA ALA A 131 -13.40 34.91 -12.74
C ALA A 131 -14.05 33.83 -11.86
N LEU A 132 -14.21 34.09 -10.57
CA LEU A 132 -14.93 33.21 -9.66
C LEU A 132 -16.42 33.18 -10.00
N ASP A 133 -17.05 34.34 -10.27
CA ASP A 133 -18.47 34.47 -10.63
C ASP A 133 -18.82 33.74 -11.94
N VAL A 134 -17.89 33.71 -12.89
CA VAL A 134 -18.06 32.96 -14.16
C VAL A 134 -17.92 31.43 -13.92
N THR A 135 -17.09 31.03 -12.95
CA THR A 135 -16.78 29.61 -12.70
C THR A 135 -17.79 28.96 -11.76
N ILE A 136 -18.20 29.67 -10.73
CA ILE A 136 -19.19 29.24 -9.72
C ILE A 136 -20.29 30.29 -9.75
N SER A 137 -21.52 29.90 -10.10
CA SER A 137 -22.62 30.87 -10.16
C SER A 137 -22.82 31.55 -8.80
N PRO A 138 -23.26 32.84 -8.77
CA PRO A 138 -23.49 33.55 -7.51
C PRO A 138 -24.44 32.81 -6.56
N GLU A 139 -25.43 32.10 -7.10
CA GLU A 139 -26.35 31.27 -6.34
C GLU A 139 -25.64 30.08 -5.67
N GLN A 140 -24.72 29.42 -6.37
CA GLN A 140 -23.89 28.36 -5.80
C GLN A 140 -22.86 28.89 -4.79
N GLN A 141 -22.33 30.08 -5.03
CA GLN A 141 -21.43 30.73 -4.07
C GLN A 141 -22.15 31.03 -2.75
N GLU A 142 -23.37 31.57 -2.83
CA GLU A 142 -24.21 31.87 -1.66
C GLU A 142 -24.56 30.58 -0.89
N LEU A 143 -24.89 29.47 -1.58
CA LEU A 143 -25.12 28.17 -0.96
C LEU A 143 -23.87 27.64 -0.23
N ILE A 144 -22.70 27.75 -0.84
CA ILE A 144 -21.43 27.27 -0.23
C ILE A 144 -21.01 28.18 0.94
N ALA A 145 -21.17 29.50 0.82
CA ALA A 145 -20.69 30.48 1.80
C ALA A 145 -21.63 30.67 2.98
N ASN A 146 -22.96 30.68 2.75
CA ASN A 146 -23.98 30.94 3.76
C ASN A 146 -24.34 29.68 4.55
N HIS A 147 -23.63 29.42 5.65
CA HIS A 147 -23.99 28.45 6.70
C HIS A 147 -24.28 27.00 6.26
N GLU A 148 -24.52 26.71 4.97
CA GLU A 148 -24.75 25.33 4.51
C GLU A 148 -23.48 24.49 4.70
N PHE A 149 -22.30 25.10 4.58
CA PHE A 149 -21.06 24.40 4.85
C PHE A 149 -20.97 23.95 6.32
N GLU A 150 -21.37 24.79 7.27
CA GLU A 150 -21.43 24.47 8.70
C GLU A 150 -22.69 23.64 9.04
N GLN A 151 -23.84 23.97 8.46
CA GLN A 151 -25.07 23.19 8.61
C GLN A 151 -25.02 21.84 7.89
N TYR A 152 -24.32 21.73 6.78
CA TYR A 152 -24.10 20.48 6.08
C TYR A 152 -23.28 19.50 6.95
N TYR A 153 -22.29 20.00 7.70
CA TYR A 153 -21.56 19.23 8.71
C TYR A 153 -22.41 18.89 9.95
N SER A 154 -23.43 19.68 10.26
CA SER A 154 -24.27 19.51 11.45
C SER A 154 -25.61 18.80 11.18
N SER A 155 -26.18 18.91 9.98
CA SER A 155 -27.53 18.41 9.63
C SER A 155 -27.53 16.94 9.20
N GLN A 156 -26.47 16.45 8.59
CA GLN A 156 -26.27 15.02 8.35
C GLN A 156 -25.52 14.46 9.57
N GLY A 157 -25.94 13.30 10.10
CA GLY A 157 -25.19 12.69 11.19
C GLY A 157 -23.70 12.62 10.83
N ALA A 158 -22.83 13.09 11.71
CA ALA A 158 -21.38 13.26 11.48
C ALA A 158 -20.71 12.06 10.79
N GLY A 159 -21.20 10.86 11.07
CA GLY A 159 -20.72 9.64 10.44
C GLY A 159 -21.11 9.47 8.95
N GLN A 160 -22.27 9.99 8.53
CA GLN A 160 -22.71 9.90 7.13
C GLN A 160 -21.92 10.88 6.25
N PHE A 161 -21.69 12.08 6.75
CA PHE A 161 -20.88 13.06 6.07
C PHE A 161 -19.43 12.61 5.92
N ALA A 162 -18.80 12.15 7.01
CA ALA A 162 -17.46 11.59 7.01
C ALA A 162 -17.32 10.45 5.99
N ALA A 163 -18.32 9.54 5.93
CA ALA A 163 -18.33 8.46 4.96
C ALA A 163 -18.40 8.97 3.50
N GLN A 164 -19.11 10.06 3.25
CA GLN A 164 -19.25 10.64 1.90
C GLN A 164 -17.94 11.31 1.43
N VAL A 165 -17.33 12.15 2.26
CA VAL A 165 -16.05 12.83 1.95
C VAL A 165 -14.94 11.80 1.78
N GLN A 166 -14.84 10.85 2.71
CA GLN A 166 -13.85 9.78 2.63
C GLN A 166 -14.03 8.91 1.38
N THR A 167 -15.29 8.58 1.02
CA THR A 167 -15.59 7.82 -0.20
C THR A 167 -15.14 8.59 -1.44
N ASN A 168 -15.42 9.91 -1.48
CA ASN A 168 -14.95 10.76 -2.57
C ASN A 168 -13.43 10.77 -2.67
N ASN A 169 -12.71 10.96 -1.58
CA ASN A 169 -11.24 11.03 -1.57
C ASN A 169 -10.59 9.69 -1.91
N ILE A 170 -11.21 8.55 -1.50
CA ILE A 170 -10.80 7.21 -1.93
C ILE A 170 -11.02 7.05 -3.44
N GLN A 171 -12.17 7.45 -3.98
CA GLN A 171 -12.47 7.38 -5.42
C GLN A 171 -11.50 8.22 -6.24
N VAL A 172 -11.22 9.44 -5.82
CA VAL A 172 -10.21 10.32 -6.44
C VAL A 172 -8.84 9.66 -6.45
N SER A 173 -8.42 9.09 -5.33
CA SER A 173 -7.14 8.37 -5.22
C SER A 173 -7.05 7.17 -6.15
N LEU A 174 -8.10 6.37 -6.21
CA LEU A 174 -8.18 5.22 -7.12
C LEU A 174 -8.17 5.66 -8.59
N LEU A 175 -8.89 6.75 -8.92
CA LEU A 175 -8.92 7.30 -10.27
C LEU A 175 -7.56 7.89 -10.68
N ALA A 176 -6.90 8.61 -9.77
CA ALA A 176 -5.55 9.12 -10.00
C ALA A 176 -4.53 8.00 -10.24
N LEU A 177 -4.64 6.90 -9.50
CA LEU A 177 -3.81 5.72 -9.67
C LEU A 177 -4.12 5.00 -10.99
N ALA A 178 -5.40 4.70 -11.26
CA ALA A 178 -5.84 4.00 -12.47
C ALA A 178 -5.52 4.81 -13.74
N GLY A 179 -5.48 6.13 -13.63
CA GLY A 179 -5.08 7.05 -14.68
C GLY A 179 -3.69 6.81 -15.24
N GLY A 180 -2.84 6.07 -14.51
CA GLY A 180 -1.55 5.60 -15.03
C GLY A 180 -1.68 4.73 -16.28
N ALA A 181 -2.78 3.99 -16.44
CA ALA A 181 -3.05 3.18 -17.64
C ALA A 181 -3.21 4.02 -18.92
N THR A 182 -3.51 5.32 -18.80
CA THR A 182 -3.59 6.28 -19.92
C THR A 182 -2.26 7.00 -20.16
N ALA A 183 -1.15 6.33 -19.93
CA ALA A 183 0.19 6.96 -19.94
C ALA A 183 0.29 8.16 -18.95
N GLY A 184 -0.52 8.17 -17.90
CA GLY A 184 -0.52 9.19 -16.86
C GLY A 184 -1.36 10.45 -17.16
N THR A 185 -1.95 10.59 -18.35
CA THR A 185 -2.71 11.80 -18.72
C THR A 185 -3.92 12.02 -17.83
N LEU A 186 -4.70 10.97 -17.54
CA LEU A 186 -5.83 11.05 -16.62
C LEU A 186 -5.36 11.33 -15.18
N THR A 187 -4.23 10.77 -14.75
CA THR A 187 -3.64 11.08 -13.43
C THR A 187 -3.37 12.58 -13.29
N VAL A 188 -2.73 13.20 -14.30
CA VAL A 188 -2.46 14.63 -14.32
C VAL A 188 -3.78 15.43 -14.26
N ALA A 189 -4.76 15.06 -15.07
CA ALA A 189 -6.06 15.74 -15.09
C ALA A 189 -6.77 15.67 -13.72
N VAL A 190 -6.76 14.50 -13.06
CA VAL A 190 -7.36 14.32 -11.73
C VAL A 190 -6.65 15.16 -10.68
N LEU A 191 -5.32 15.19 -10.67
CA LEU A 191 -4.54 16.00 -9.71
C LEU A 191 -4.78 17.50 -9.90
N LEU A 192 -4.76 17.98 -11.14
CA LEU A 192 -5.02 19.38 -11.46
C LEU A 192 -6.47 19.79 -11.10
N SER A 193 -7.46 18.94 -11.43
CA SER A 193 -8.88 19.20 -11.13
C SER A 193 -9.12 19.25 -9.62
N ASN A 194 -8.54 18.34 -8.85
CA ASN A 194 -8.67 18.37 -7.40
C ASN A 194 -8.00 19.60 -6.77
N GLY A 195 -6.81 19.96 -7.25
CA GLY A 195 -6.14 21.19 -6.85
C GLY A 195 -6.97 22.42 -7.20
N PHE A 196 -7.50 22.48 -8.43
CA PHE A 196 -8.40 23.55 -8.86
C PHE A 196 -9.60 23.69 -7.93
N SER A 197 -10.32 22.61 -7.62
CA SER A 197 -11.47 22.63 -6.73
C SER A 197 -11.12 23.10 -5.32
N LEU A 198 -10.01 22.60 -4.77
CA LEU A 198 -9.53 23.04 -3.43
C LEU A 198 -9.19 24.53 -3.42
N GLY A 199 -8.52 25.04 -4.45
CA GLY A 199 -8.17 26.45 -4.58
C GLY A 199 -9.39 27.34 -4.77
N ALA A 200 -10.36 26.89 -5.59
CA ALA A 200 -11.59 27.64 -5.86
C ALA A 200 -12.45 27.82 -4.61
N VAL A 201 -12.73 26.71 -3.90
CA VAL A 201 -13.50 26.76 -2.65
C VAL A 201 -12.74 27.52 -1.57
N GLY A 202 -11.42 27.34 -1.48
CA GLY A 202 -10.58 28.11 -0.54
C GLY A 202 -10.65 29.62 -0.79
N ALA A 203 -10.59 30.07 -2.06
CA ALA A 203 -10.74 31.49 -2.41
C ALA A 203 -12.13 32.03 -2.10
N LEU A 204 -13.18 31.27 -2.46
CA LEU A 204 -14.58 31.62 -2.14
C LEU A 204 -14.79 31.85 -0.64
N MET A 205 -14.32 30.91 0.18
CA MET A 205 -14.46 31.01 1.65
C MET A 205 -13.62 32.14 2.23
N HIS A 206 -12.50 32.48 1.59
CA HIS A 206 -11.69 33.64 2.00
C HIS A 206 -12.36 34.95 1.66
N GLN A 207 -12.99 35.09 0.49
CA GLN A 207 -13.74 36.30 0.10
C GLN A 207 -15.00 36.55 0.95
N ASN A 208 -15.55 35.49 1.55
CA ASN A 208 -16.73 35.56 2.42
C ASN A 208 -16.40 35.55 3.94
N ASP A 209 -15.18 35.91 4.31
CA ASP A 209 -14.71 35.93 5.72
C ASP A 209 -14.85 34.60 6.47
N ALA A 210 -15.05 33.47 5.74
CA ALA A 210 -15.28 32.13 6.28
C ALA A 210 -14.01 31.23 6.23
N ALA A 211 -12.85 31.80 5.90
CA ALA A 211 -11.58 31.05 5.78
C ALA A 211 -11.24 30.26 7.06
N GLY A 212 -11.47 30.84 8.24
CA GLY A 212 -11.22 30.16 9.52
C GLY A 212 -12.06 28.90 9.72
N THR A 213 -13.34 28.96 9.37
CA THR A 213 -14.28 27.84 9.41
C THR A 213 -13.84 26.76 8.42
N PHE A 214 -13.55 27.15 7.18
CA PHE A 214 -13.13 26.24 6.12
C PHE A 214 -11.87 25.44 6.50
N TRP A 215 -10.79 26.13 6.85
CA TRP A 215 -9.54 25.46 7.22
C TRP A 215 -9.65 24.71 8.53
N GLY A 216 -10.46 25.20 9.48
CA GLY A 216 -10.74 24.53 10.75
C GLY A 216 -11.53 23.24 10.61
N LEU A 217 -12.28 23.05 9.52
CA LEU A 217 -13.02 21.84 9.22
C LEU A 217 -12.21 20.86 8.32
N ILE A 218 -11.50 21.38 7.31
CA ILE A 218 -10.80 20.53 6.35
C ILE A 218 -9.44 20.04 6.87
N LEU A 219 -8.60 20.90 7.45
CA LEU A 219 -7.24 20.53 7.80
C LEU A 219 -7.11 19.37 8.80
N PRO A 220 -8.02 19.17 9.78
CA PRO A 220 -7.89 18.05 10.71
C PRO A 220 -7.74 16.68 10.05
N HIS A 221 -8.55 16.35 9.06
CA HIS A 221 -8.51 15.08 8.31
C HIS A 221 -7.83 15.24 6.95
N GLY A 222 -8.07 16.38 6.28
CA GLY A 222 -7.64 16.63 4.90
C GLY A 222 -6.14 16.65 4.71
N LEU A 223 -5.34 17.01 5.73
CA LEU A 223 -3.87 16.91 5.65
C LEU A 223 -3.42 15.49 5.32
N LEU A 224 -4.01 14.47 5.94
CA LEU A 224 -3.65 13.09 5.70
C LEU A 224 -4.26 12.58 4.39
N GLU A 225 -5.51 12.94 4.07
CA GLU A 225 -6.20 12.52 2.84
C GLU A 225 -5.58 13.12 1.59
N ILE A 226 -5.30 14.43 1.56
CA ILE A 226 -4.64 15.09 0.43
C ILE A 226 -3.25 14.47 0.23
N SER A 227 -2.53 14.16 1.30
CA SER A 227 -1.25 13.46 1.21
C SER A 227 -1.42 12.06 0.62
N ALA A 228 -2.49 11.33 0.96
CA ALA A 228 -2.80 10.02 0.38
C ALA A 228 -3.14 10.14 -1.12
N ILE A 229 -3.92 11.15 -1.54
CA ILE A 229 -4.21 11.43 -2.95
C ILE A 229 -2.91 11.72 -3.72
N ILE A 230 -2.02 12.54 -3.16
CA ILE A 230 -0.71 12.85 -3.75
C ILE A 230 0.12 11.57 -3.95
N VAL A 231 0.19 10.69 -2.95
CA VAL A 231 0.93 9.43 -3.03
C VAL A 231 0.28 8.46 -4.02
N ALA A 232 -1.05 8.38 -4.09
CA ALA A 232 -1.78 7.59 -5.09
C ALA A 232 -1.54 8.13 -6.52
N GLY A 233 -1.58 9.45 -6.70
CA GLY A 233 -1.24 10.10 -7.96
C GLY A 233 0.20 9.83 -8.41
N ALA A 234 1.14 9.78 -7.47
CA ALA A 234 2.52 9.40 -7.78
C ALA A 234 2.64 7.99 -8.34
N VAL A 235 1.84 7.04 -7.87
CA VAL A 235 1.78 5.68 -8.45
C VAL A 235 1.24 5.73 -9.87
N GLY A 236 0.18 6.52 -10.12
CA GLY A 236 -0.37 6.71 -11.47
C GLY A 236 0.67 7.33 -12.42
N LEU A 237 1.41 8.36 -11.99
CA LEU A 237 2.49 8.96 -12.78
C LEU A 237 3.62 7.97 -13.09
N LYS A 238 4.03 7.13 -12.12
CA LYS A 238 5.04 6.09 -12.34
C LYS A 238 4.59 5.00 -13.30
N LEU A 239 3.34 4.55 -13.18
CA LEU A 239 2.74 3.60 -14.14
C LEU A 239 2.68 4.20 -15.54
N GLY A 240 2.24 5.46 -15.66
CA GLY A 240 2.22 6.17 -16.93
C GLY A 240 3.61 6.30 -17.54
N TRP A 241 4.60 6.63 -16.72
CA TRP A 241 6.00 6.72 -17.17
C TRP A 241 6.57 5.36 -17.62
N ALA A 242 6.23 4.27 -16.95
CA ALA A 242 6.63 2.92 -17.34
C ALA A 242 6.06 2.49 -18.71
N ILE A 243 4.92 3.06 -19.12
CA ILE A 243 4.36 2.87 -20.46
C ILE A 243 5.15 3.64 -21.51
N LEU A 244 5.51 4.90 -21.21
CA LEU A 244 6.19 5.81 -22.15
C LEU A 244 7.69 5.51 -22.28
N ALA A 245 8.35 5.30 -21.14
CA ALA A 245 9.80 5.12 -21.05
C ALA A 245 10.16 3.97 -20.08
N PRO A 246 10.05 2.71 -20.53
CA PRO A 246 10.28 1.52 -19.68
C PRO A 246 11.72 1.37 -19.18
N GLY A 247 12.68 2.05 -19.81
CA GLY A 247 14.12 1.89 -19.59
C GLY A 247 14.77 1.03 -20.68
N GLU A 248 16.11 1.07 -20.76
CA GLU A 248 16.85 0.38 -21.82
C GLU A 248 16.99 -1.12 -21.56
N ASP A 249 17.03 -1.55 -20.28
CA ASP A 249 17.40 -2.90 -19.88
C ASP A 249 16.19 -3.78 -19.50
N ARG A 250 14.95 -3.32 -19.71
CA ARG A 250 13.73 -4.06 -19.37
C ARG A 250 12.60 -3.84 -20.37
N SER A 251 11.81 -4.89 -20.57
CA SER A 251 10.62 -4.80 -21.42
C SER A 251 9.54 -3.89 -20.77
N ARG A 252 8.65 -3.35 -21.61
CA ARG A 252 7.50 -2.56 -21.16
C ARG A 252 6.63 -3.30 -20.14
N THR A 253 6.42 -4.60 -20.38
CA THR A 253 5.64 -5.48 -19.48
C THR A 253 6.30 -5.63 -18.12
N GLU A 254 7.61 -5.81 -18.06
CA GLU A 254 8.37 -5.89 -16.81
C GLU A 254 8.32 -4.56 -16.05
N ALA A 255 8.49 -3.44 -16.75
CA ALA A 255 8.41 -2.11 -16.15
C ALA A 255 7.03 -1.86 -15.52
N ILE A 256 5.94 -2.10 -16.26
CA ILE A 256 4.57 -1.93 -15.78
C ILE A 256 4.29 -2.89 -14.61
N THR A 257 4.70 -4.16 -14.72
CA THR A 257 4.46 -5.16 -13.65
C THR A 257 5.17 -4.78 -12.35
N SER A 258 6.41 -4.30 -12.46
CA SER A 258 7.19 -3.83 -11.31
C SER A 258 6.52 -2.62 -10.64
N GLU A 259 6.13 -1.60 -11.39
CA GLU A 259 5.46 -0.41 -10.85
C GLU A 259 4.05 -0.74 -10.31
N ALA A 260 3.33 -1.67 -10.93
CA ALA A 260 2.03 -2.12 -10.43
C ALA A 260 2.15 -2.83 -9.08
N ARG A 261 3.16 -3.68 -8.88
CA ARG A 261 3.42 -4.33 -7.57
C ARG A 261 3.72 -3.31 -6.48
N ASN A 262 4.58 -2.34 -6.77
CA ASN A 262 4.88 -1.24 -5.86
C ASN A 262 3.61 -0.41 -5.58
N GLY A 263 2.79 -0.17 -6.60
CA GLY A 263 1.51 0.53 -6.49
C GLY A 263 0.54 -0.19 -5.55
N VAL A 264 0.37 -1.50 -5.69
CA VAL A 264 -0.47 -2.31 -4.78
C VAL A 264 0.02 -2.19 -3.34
N THR A 265 1.34 -2.26 -3.12
CA THR A 265 1.93 -2.08 -1.78
C THR A 265 1.58 -0.71 -1.20
N ILE A 266 1.70 0.35 -1.99
CA ILE A 266 1.34 1.71 -1.58
C ILE A 266 -0.15 1.81 -1.25
N VAL A 267 -1.04 1.32 -2.11
CA VAL A 267 -2.51 1.36 -1.91
C VAL A 267 -2.94 0.70 -0.62
N VAL A 268 -2.39 -0.49 -0.31
CA VAL A 268 -2.67 -1.18 0.95
C VAL A 268 -2.22 -0.35 2.15
N GLY A 269 -1.07 0.32 2.07
CA GLY A 269 -0.60 1.23 3.12
C GLY A 269 -1.47 2.49 3.26
N LEU A 270 -1.88 3.09 2.14
CA LEU A 270 -2.76 4.26 2.13
C LEU A 270 -4.16 3.97 2.69
N ALA A 271 -4.66 2.73 2.59
CA ALA A 271 -5.93 2.35 3.21
C ALA A 271 -5.94 2.64 4.72
N ILE A 272 -4.80 2.48 5.40
CA ILE A 272 -4.67 2.84 6.82
C ILE A 272 -4.71 4.35 7.03
N TRP A 273 -4.06 5.12 6.15
CA TRP A 273 -4.12 6.59 6.22
C TRP A 273 -5.57 7.08 6.08
N PHE A 274 -6.33 6.52 5.13
CA PHE A 274 -7.74 6.84 4.97
C PHE A 274 -8.58 6.42 6.18
N VAL A 275 -8.32 5.26 6.78
CA VAL A 275 -9.01 4.85 8.01
C VAL A 275 -8.73 5.83 9.15
N VAL A 276 -7.48 6.24 9.34
CA VAL A 276 -7.11 7.24 10.37
C VAL A 276 -7.76 8.59 10.10
N ALA A 277 -7.73 9.06 8.85
CA ALA A 277 -8.35 10.31 8.43
C ALA A 277 -9.86 10.29 8.67
N GLY A 278 -10.54 9.18 8.31
CA GLY A 278 -11.97 8.99 8.55
C GLY A 278 -12.35 9.00 10.03
N PHE A 279 -11.51 8.43 10.91
CA PHE A 279 -11.71 8.57 12.36
C PHE A 279 -11.56 10.01 12.83
N ILE A 280 -10.57 10.75 12.31
CA ILE A 280 -10.40 12.18 12.63
C ILE A 280 -11.61 12.96 12.12
N GLU A 281 -12.09 12.69 10.91
CA GLU A 281 -13.25 13.35 10.32
C GLU A 281 -14.53 13.06 11.11
N ALA A 282 -14.78 11.81 11.47
CA ALA A 282 -15.99 11.42 12.16
C ALA A 282 -16.06 11.86 13.63
N LEU A 283 -14.91 11.94 14.32
CA LEU A 283 -14.85 12.12 15.76
C LEU A 283 -14.26 13.47 16.19
N VAL A 284 -13.24 13.97 15.46
CA VAL A 284 -12.51 15.18 15.82
C VAL A 284 -13.09 16.41 15.11
N THR A 285 -13.37 16.32 13.82
CA THR A 285 -13.86 17.44 13.01
C THR A 285 -15.18 18.03 13.55
N PRO A 286 -16.20 17.25 13.92
CA PRO A 286 -17.46 17.76 14.47
C PRO A 286 -17.41 18.07 15.98
N SER A 287 -16.28 17.79 16.64
CA SER A 287 -16.17 18.00 18.10
C SER A 287 -16.19 19.49 18.48
N GLY A 288 -16.59 19.80 19.72
CA GLY A 288 -16.51 21.15 20.28
C GLY A 288 -15.10 21.65 20.61
N LEU A 289 -14.05 20.95 20.15
CA LEU A 289 -12.66 21.37 20.35
C LEU A 289 -12.34 22.66 19.55
N PRO A 290 -11.49 23.55 20.07
CA PRO A 290 -11.00 24.67 19.29
C PRO A 290 -10.36 24.23 17.97
N ALA A 291 -10.55 25.01 16.89
CA ALA A 291 -10.00 24.69 15.56
C ALA A 291 -8.49 24.38 15.58
N ALA A 292 -7.73 25.16 16.37
CA ALA A 292 -6.28 24.93 16.51
C ALA A 292 -5.94 23.53 17.06
N VAL A 293 -6.74 23.01 18.01
CA VAL A 293 -6.54 21.66 18.57
C VAL A 293 -6.91 20.60 17.54
N ARG A 294 -8.00 20.78 16.80
CA ARG A 294 -8.40 19.88 15.74
C ARG A 294 -7.33 19.80 14.63
N ILE A 295 -6.83 20.95 14.18
CA ILE A 295 -5.74 21.04 13.20
C ILE A 295 -4.46 20.40 13.74
N LEU A 296 -4.10 20.61 14.99
CA LEU A 296 -2.94 19.97 15.61
C LEU A 296 -3.03 18.45 15.56
N ILE A 297 -4.21 17.87 15.79
CA ILE A 297 -4.42 16.42 15.67
C ILE A 297 -4.12 15.94 14.23
N GLY A 298 -4.59 16.66 13.21
CA GLY A 298 -4.30 16.38 11.81
C GLY A 298 -2.80 16.47 11.48
N VAL A 299 -2.14 17.52 11.97
CA VAL A 299 -0.68 17.69 11.82
C VAL A 299 0.08 16.54 12.46
N LEU A 300 -0.32 16.10 13.66
CA LEU A 300 0.32 14.98 14.34
C LEU A 300 0.10 13.65 13.59
N ALA A 301 -1.09 13.44 13.04
CA ALA A 301 -1.39 12.25 12.21
C ALA A 301 -0.51 12.23 10.95
N LEU A 302 -0.42 13.35 10.23
CA LEU A 302 0.46 13.46 9.06
C LEU A 302 1.93 13.31 9.46
N ALA A 303 2.37 13.95 10.54
CA ALA A 303 3.74 13.83 11.04
C ALA A 303 4.08 12.38 11.39
N ALA A 304 3.17 11.65 12.04
CA ALA A 304 3.37 10.22 12.34
C ALA A 304 3.52 9.38 11.06
N ALA A 305 2.69 9.64 10.04
CA ALA A 305 2.76 8.96 8.74
C ALA A 305 4.09 9.25 8.00
N VAL A 306 4.52 10.50 7.99
CA VAL A 306 5.80 10.92 7.38
C VAL A 306 6.99 10.37 8.15
N LEU A 307 6.99 10.48 9.47
CA LEU A 307 8.06 9.96 10.33
C LEU A 307 8.19 8.44 10.21
N HIS A 308 7.07 7.71 10.10
CA HIS A 308 7.10 6.27 9.83
C HIS A 308 7.85 5.96 8.53
N VAL A 309 7.53 6.65 7.43
CA VAL A 309 8.23 6.46 6.14
C VAL A 309 9.71 6.84 6.23
N LEU A 310 10.03 7.95 6.90
CA LEU A 310 11.41 8.42 7.06
C LEU A 310 12.25 7.52 7.99
N ALA A 311 11.64 6.92 9.00
CA ALA A 311 12.34 6.03 9.93
C ALA A 311 12.73 4.70 9.29
N PHE A 312 11.87 4.12 8.46
CA PHE A 312 12.06 2.78 7.91
C PHE A 312 12.51 2.77 6.44
N GLY A 313 12.06 3.73 5.65
CA GLY A 313 12.26 3.75 4.19
C GLY A 313 13.72 3.85 3.74
N PRO A 314 14.55 4.75 4.27
CA PRO A 314 15.95 4.87 3.89
C PRO A 314 16.77 3.61 4.18
N ALA A 315 16.55 2.97 5.35
CA ALA A 315 17.20 1.72 5.71
C ALA A 315 16.79 0.57 4.77
N ALA A 316 15.48 0.45 4.49
CA ALA A 316 14.96 -0.54 3.54
C ALA A 316 15.50 -0.32 2.12
N LEU A 317 15.65 0.94 1.68
CA LEU A 317 16.24 1.27 0.37
C LEU A 317 17.73 0.93 0.31
N ALA A 318 18.47 1.17 1.37
CA ALA A 318 19.90 0.81 1.45
C ALA A 318 20.08 -0.72 1.40
N GLN A 319 19.25 -1.47 2.12
CA GLN A 319 19.27 -2.92 2.10
C GLN A 319 18.90 -3.47 0.71
N ALA A 320 17.84 -2.99 0.08
CA ALA A 320 17.45 -3.43 -1.27
C ALA A 320 18.57 -3.20 -2.29
N ARG A 321 19.31 -2.10 -2.20
CA ARG A 321 20.47 -1.82 -3.06
C ARG A 321 21.66 -2.74 -2.79
N SER A 322 21.88 -3.13 -1.53
CA SER A 322 22.95 -4.07 -1.19
C SER A 322 22.64 -5.48 -1.66
N ASP A 323 21.36 -5.89 -1.58
CA ASP A 323 20.91 -7.19 -2.05
C ASP A 323 21.03 -7.29 -3.58
N ASP A 324 20.66 -6.23 -4.32
CA ASP A 324 20.86 -6.13 -5.78
C ASP A 324 22.35 -6.20 -6.15
N ALA A 325 23.23 -5.50 -5.42
CA ALA A 325 24.68 -5.48 -5.67
C ALA A 325 25.40 -6.81 -5.32
N THR A 326 24.77 -7.67 -4.56
CA THR A 326 25.29 -8.99 -4.19
C THR A 326 24.73 -10.14 -5.04
N ASP A 327 23.87 -9.85 -6.04
CA ASP A 327 23.37 -10.85 -6.98
C ASP A 327 24.54 -11.40 -7.82
N PRO A 328 24.94 -12.70 -7.67
CA PRO A 328 26.05 -13.29 -8.40
C PRO A 328 25.89 -13.23 -9.93
N TRP A 329 24.64 -13.10 -10.40
CA TRP A 329 24.30 -13.06 -11.83
C TRP A 329 24.33 -11.65 -12.43
N GLU A 330 24.42 -10.59 -11.63
CA GLU A 330 24.44 -9.21 -12.15
C GLU A 330 25.76 -8.88 -12.83
N SER A 331 26.89 -9.36 -12.27
CA SER A 331 28.20 -9.26 -12.90
C SER A 331 28.25 -10.02 -14.23
N GLU A 332 27.67 -11.22 -14.27
CA GLU A 332 27.62 -12.04 -15.48
C GLU A 332 26.71 -11.45 -16.57
N ARG A 333 25.54 -10.90 -16.17
CA ARG A 333 24.64 -10.17 -17.10
C ARG A 333 25.30 -8.89 -17.64
N ALA A 334 26.02 -8.15 -16.81
CA ALA A 334 26.76 -6.96 -17.24
C ALA A 334 27.89 -7.31 -18.20
N ASP A 335 28.60 -8.43 -17.99
CA ASP A 335 29.65 -8.88 -18.85
C ASP A 335 29.11 -9.44 -20.19
N LEU A 336 27.98 -10.14 -20.18
CA LEU A 336 27.28 -10.59 -21.38
C LEU A 336 26.76 -9.40 -22.21
N ALA A 337 26.19 -8.38 -21.57
CA ALA A 337 25.73 -7.15 -22.25
C ALA A 337 26.89 -6.35 -22.84
N ARG A 338 28.06 -6.32 -22.18
CA ARG A 338 29.29 -5.73 -22.73
C ARG A 338 29.82 -6.51 -23.92
N ALA A 339 29.82 -7.85 -23.86
CA ALA A 339 30.23 -8.71 -24.95
C ALA A 339 29.35 -8.55 -26.19
N ASP A 340 28.04 -8.41 -26.00
CA ASP A 340 27.06 -8.20 -27.08
C ASP A 340 27.24 -6.83 -27.76
N LYS A 341 27.52 -5.77 -26.99
CA LYS A 341 27.85 -4.44 -27.53
C LYS A 341 29.16 -4.43 -28.31
N LEU A 342 30.16 -5.22 -27.90
CA LEU A 342 31.43 -5.37 -28.61
C LEU A 342 31.27 -6.14 -29.93
N THR A 343 30.47 -7.21 -29.92
CA THR A 343 30.19 -8.01 -31.14
C THR A 343 29.32 -7.25 -32.13
N SER A 344 28.30 -6.52 -31.67
CA SER A 344 27.48 -5.67 -32.56
C SER A 344 28.28 -4.49 -33.18
N GLY A 345 29.24 -3.92 -32.43
CA GLY A 345 30.14 -2.88 -32.94
C GLY A 345 31.12 -3.41 -34.00
N ILE A 346 31.56 -4.65 -33.91
CA ILE A 346 32.46 -5.29 -34.90
C ILE A 346 31.71 -5.58 -36.22
N VAL A 347 30.45 -6.04 -36.14
CA VAL A 347 29.62 -6.33 -37.33
C VAL A 347 29.26 -5.05 -38.09
N ALA A 348 29.10 -3.90 -37.42
CA ALA A 348 28.82 -2.61 -38.05
C ALA A 348 30.04 -1.98 -38.71
N GLY A 349 31.26 -2.44 -38.39
CA GLY A 349 32.53 -1.89 -38.91
C GLY A 349 33.13 -2.65 -40.10
N THR A 350 32.51 -3.73 -40.58
CA THR A 350 33.05 -4.49 -41.72
C THR A 350 32.68 -3.78 -43.03
N PRO A 351 33.65 -3.21 -43.82
CA PRO A 351 33.32 -2.63 -45.09
C PRO A 351 32.84 -3.71 -46.08
N ALA A 352 31.76 -3.40 -46.79
CA ALA A 352 31.21 -4.28 -47.81
C ALA A 352 32.29 -4.67 -48.81
N PRO A 353 32.37 -5.97 -49.24
CA PRO A 353 33.34 -6.40 -50.23
C PRO A 353 33.12 -5.67 -51.54
N THR A 354 34.15 -4.95 -51.99
CA THR A 354 34.16 -4.27 -53.30
C THR A 354 34.03 -5.31 -54.43
N ALA A 355 32.97 -5.20 -55.23
CA ALA A 355 32.75 -6.06 -56.38
C ALA A 355 33.92 -5.92 -57.38
N PRO A 356 34.42 -7.02 -57.99
CA PRO A 356 35.46 -6.97 -58.97
C PRO A 356 34.96 -6.23 -60.24
N ARG A 357 35.72 -5.24 -60.73
CA ARG A 357 35.50 -4.63 -62.03
C ARG A 357 35.77 -5.69 -63.11
N ALA A 358 34.80 -5.94 -63.93
CA ALA A 358 34.96 -6.74 -65.13
C ALA A 358 35.81 -6.01 -66.18
N PRO A 359 36.53 -6.75 -67.06
CA PRO A 359 37.48 -6.22 -68.03
C PRO A 359 36.82 -5.45 -69.16
#